data_a1877bb6951385bf2f9ae9ae4022cb27
#
_entry.id   a1877bb6951385bf2f9ae9ae4022cb27
#
_cell.length_a   1.000
_cell.length_b   1.000
_cell.length_c   1.000
_cell.angle_alpha   90.00
_cell.angle_beta   90.00
_cell.angle_gamma   90.00
#
_symmetry.space_group_name_H-M   'P 1'
#
loop_
_entity.id
_entity.type
_entity.pdbx_description
1 polymer ?
#
loop_
_entity_poly.entity_id
_entity_poly.type
_entity_poly.pdbx_seq_one_letter_code
_entity_poly.pdbx_strand_id
1 'polypeptide(L)'
;TTGDKVQSMLGDKNTNWQDLVFRTAISHDHNVSLIGNINDRMPYRASVGYTNQQGTLETSKYERGTLDLSLSPNFFDKHLTVNLNAKGVVTSQRYASGGVVGSAAFFNPTIDPYFRNDDGSIDYTTTNGYWNYGSGRGEDFTPNTLLGAGPLSQLYDRDNTARAKRFIGNAQIDYKVHGFEALRFNLNLGLDVSSAKTYDGVNPGSFQAYTDTEARGWGQYSWTTNFRRNQLLEFYANFNKEWGIHHLDVMAGYSWQHFYSSDHSVSYFNETHEQKGEDSRYPFNRQENYLLSFYGRLNYSIASKYLFTFTLRDDASSRFSKDTRWGLFPSGAFAWNIAEENFLKDSRAVSALKLRVGVGQTGQQEIGSNYPYLARYYMSTDVYKTYYMGSAGHMFYLTPGAYDPNIKWETT
;
A
#
# COMPACT_ATOMS: atom_id res chain seq x y z
N THR A 1 49.03 17.15 -21.08
CA THR A 1 49.07 16.46 -19.77
C THR A 1 47.67 16.20 -19.22
N THR A 2 47.52 15.37 -18.21
CA THR A 2 46.21 15.11 -17.55
C THR A 2 45.62 16.40 -16.97
N GLY A 3 46.48 17.34 -16.52
CA GLY A 3 46.07 18.65 -16.01
C GLY A 3 45.40 19.52 -17.05
N ASP A 4 45.93 19.57 -18.28
CA ASP A 4 45.35 20.37 -19.35
C ASP A 4 43.98 19.86 -19.79
N LYS A 5 43.77 18.55 -19.75
CA LYS A 5 42.47 17.94 -20.03
C LYS A 5 41.43 18.26 -18.96
N VAL A 6 41.81 18.26 -17.68
CA VAL A 6 40.92 18.65 -16.58
C VAL A 6 40.57 20.14 -16.70
N GLN A 7 41.52 21.00 -17.01
CA GLN A 7 41.30 22.43 -17.14
C GLN A 7 40.36 22.77 -18.32
N SER A 8 40.44 22.02 -19.44
CA SER A 8 39.54 22.17 -20.57
C SER A 8 38.08 21.75 -20.29
N MET A 9 37.82 21.02 -19.19
CA MET A 9 36.49 20.61 -18.76
C MET A 9 35.85 21.61 -17.78
N LEU A 10 36.58 22.61 -17.33
CA LEU A 10 36.04 23.66 -16.48
C LEU A 10 35.41 24.76 -17.34
N GLY A 11 34.20 25.15 -16.98
CA GLY A 11 33.53 26.31 -17.55
C GLY A 11 33.87 27.61 -16.79
N ASP A 12 33.22 28.69 -17.17
CA ASP A 12 33.42 30.04 -16.63
C ASP A 12 32.31 30.49 -15.67
N LYS A 13 31.36 29.62 -15.38
CA LYS A 13 30.17 29.90 -14.54
C LYS A 13 30.44 29.62 -13.06
N ASN A 14 29.55 30.10 -12.23
CA ASN A 14 29.44 29.74 -10.80
C ASN A 14 27.99 29.41 -10.48
N THR A 15 27.60 28.21 -10.87
CA THR A 15 26.22 27.73 -10.74
C THR A 15 26.00 27.09 -9.39
N ASN A 16 25.05 27.62 -8.61
CA ASN A 16 24.56 26.95 -7.44
C ASN A 16 23.42 26.00 -7.85
N TRP A 17 23.75 24.73 -8.11
CA TRP A 17 22.79 23.72 -8.54
C TRP A 17 21.70 23.45 -7.50
N GLN A 18 22.00 23.62 -6.21
CA GLN A 18 21.03 23.42 -5.16
C GLN A 18 19.92 24.47 -5.20
N ASP A 19 20.25 25.73 -5.45
CA ASP A 19 19.25 26.80 -5.57
C ASP A 19 18.31 26.61 -6.78
N LEU A 20 18.76 25.86 -7.80
CA LEU A 20 17.97 25.55 -8.99
C LEU A 20 17.02 24.38 -8.81
N VAL A 21 17.27 23.51 -7.83
CA VAL A 21 16.48 22.30 -7.64
C VAL A 21 15.62 22.35 -6.37
N PHE A 22 15.93 23.26 -5.43
CA PHE A 22 15.15 23.46 -4.22
C PHE A 22 14.34 24.75 -4.26
N ARG A 23 13.22 24.75 -3.58
CA ARG A 23 12.36 25.91 -3.38
C ARG A 23 11.88 26.02 -1.95
N THR A 24 11.40 27.19 -1.56
CA THR A 24 10.57 27.36 -0.37
C THR A 24 9.20 26.71 -0.62
N ALA A 25 8.88 25.65 0.13
CA ALA A 25 7.65 24.91 -0.02
C ALA A 25 6.57 25.44 0.91
N ILE A 26 5.35 25.58 0.40
CA ILE A 26 4.18 25.99 1.17
C ILE A 26 3.23 24.79 1.24
N SER A 27 2.74 24.51 2.46
CA SER A 27 1.76 23.46 2.70
C SER A 27 0.60 24.01 3.50
N HIS A 28 -0.60 23.55 3.18
CA HIS A 28 -1.80 23.90 3.94
C HIS A 28 -2.74 22.69 4.02
N ASP A 29 -3.46 22.61 5.14
CA ASP A 29 -4.46 21.60 5.43
C ASP A 29 -5.72 22.27 5.96
N HIS A 30 -6.86 21.90 5.40
CA HIS A 30 -8.17 22.44 5.79
C HIS A 30 -9.10 21.28 6.09
N ASN A 31 -9.77 21.33 7.22
CA ASN A 31 -10.79 20.36 7.60
C ASN A 31 -12.01 21.07 8.18
N VAL A 32 -13.18 20.71 7.68
CA VAL A 32 -14.46 21.18 8.21
C VAL A 32 -15.28 19.96 8.61
N SER A 33 -15.78 19.96 9.84
CA SER A 33 -16.60 18.88 10.38
C SER A 33 -17.93 19.44 10.90
N LEU A 34 -19.00 18.75 10.54
CA LEU A 34 -20.34 18.97 11.06
C LEU A 34 -20.72 17.77 11.93
N ILE A 35 -21.08 18.01 13.17
CA ILE A 35 -21.50 16.99 14.12
C ILE A 35 -22.88 17.38 14.65
N GLY A 36 -23.77 16.42 14.74
CA GLY A 36 -25.11 16.67 15.24
C GLY A 36 -25.83 15.37 15.60
N ASN A 37 -27.07 15.53 16.03
CA ASN A 37 -27.95 14.44 16.39
C ASN A 37 -29.36 14.74 15.86
N ILE A 38 -29.92 13.84 15.06
CA ILE A 38 -31.26 14.00 14.51
C ILE A 38 -32.24 13.27 15.44
N ASN A 39 -33.21 14.04 15.99
CA ASN A 39 -34.27 13.54 16.89
C ASN A 39 -33.73 12.70 18.07
N ASP A 40 -32.55 13.05 18.60
CA ASP A 40 -31.88 12.34 19.70
C ASP A 40 -31.65 10.83 19.48
N ARG A 41 -31.87 10.34 18.27
CA ARG A 41 -31.76 8.92 17.91
C ARG A 41 -30.71 8.61 16.85
N MET A 42 -30.23 9.62 16.12
CA MET A 42 -29.30 9.42 15.04
C MET A 42 -28.16 10.43 15.12
N PRO A 43 -27.12 10.16 15.94
CA PRO A 43 -25.88 10.91 15.90
C PRO A 43 -25.25 10.81 14.52
N TYR A 44 -24.75 11.93 14.00
CA TYR A 44 -24.03 11.96 12.73
C TYR A 44 -22.80 12.85 12.80
N ARG A 45 -21.84 12.51 11.95
CA ARG A 45 -20.68 13.34 11.67
C ARG A 45 -20.44 13.32 10.16
N ALA A 46 -20.22 14.50 9.60
CA ALA A 46 -19.76 14.70 8.23
C ALA A 46 -18.52 15.58 8.26
N SER A 47 -17.47 15.18 7.59
CA SER A 47 -16.23 15.95 7.49
C SER A 47 -15.76 16.02 6.06
N VAL A 48 -15.26 17.19 5.64
CA VAL A 48 -14.57 17.40 4.37
C VAL A 48 -13.19 17.95 4.66
N GLY A 49 -12.17 17.33 4.07
CA GLY A 49 -10.79 17.76 4.22
C GLY A 49 -10.12 18.00 2.88
N TYR A 50 -9.25 18.99 2.83
CA TYR A 50 -8.37 19.26 1.70
C TYR A 50 -6.96 19.55 2.18
N THR A 51 -5.98 18.85 1.64
CA THR A 51 -4.56 19.01 1.91
C THR A 51 -3.85 19.34 0.61
N ASN A 52 -3.00 20.36 0.62
CA ASN A 52 -2.05 20.65 -0.46
C ASN A 52 -0.67 20.83 0.15
N GLN A 53 0.29 20.03 -0.32
CA GLN A 53 1.66 20.05 0.15
C GLN A 53 2.59 20.19 -1.04
N GLN A 54 3.37 21.26 -1.08
CA GLN A 54 4.49 21.39 -1.98
C GLN A 54 5.71 20.74 -1.31
N GLY A 55 6.50 19.99 -2.08
CA GLY A 55 7.80 19.53 -1.61
C GLY A 55 8.88 20.61 -1.79
N THR A 56 9.94 20.49 -1.03
CA THR A 56 11.12 21.39 -1.13
C THR A 56 11.90 21.20 -2.43
N LEU A 57 11.82 20.02 -3.06
CA LEU A 57 12.29 19.83 -4.42
C LEU A 57 11.29 20.44 -5.39
N GLU A 58 11.80 21.15 -6.40
CA GLU A 58 10.99 21.64 -7.51
C GLU A 58 10.16 20.50 -8.13
N THR A 59 9.02 20.81 -8.72
CA THR A 59 8.05 19.88 -9.32
C THR A 59 7.30 19.00 -8.36
N SER A 60 7.81 18.67 -7.17
CA SER A 60 7.13 17.79 -6.23
C SER A 60 5.89 18.42 -5.60
N LYS A 61 4.76 17.70 -5.62
CA LYS A 61 3.46 18.17 -5.11
C LYS A 61 2.60 17.00 -4.66
N TYR A 62 1.86 17.19 -3.57
CA TYR A 62 0.85 16.27 -3.09
C TYR A 62 -0.45 16.99 -2.78
N GLU A 63 -1.57 16.47 -3.28
CA GLU A 63 -2.92 16.95 -3.02
C GLU A 63 -3.80 15.79 -2.55
N ARG A 64 -4.63 16.05 -1.54
CA ARG A 64 -5.56 15.07 -0.99
C ARG A 64 -6.89 15.72 -0.67
N GLY A 65 -7.96 15.16 -1.20
CA GLY A 65 -9.33 15.43 -0.77
C GLY A 65 -9.88 14.26 0.03
N THR A 66 -10.59 14.54 1.13
CA THR A 66 -11.25 13.53 1.96
C THR A 66 -12.70 13.89 2.22
N LEU A 67 -13.55 12.87 2.25
CA LEU A 67 -14.94 12.95 2.70
C LEU A 67 -15.15 11.83 3.71
N ASP A 68 -15.54 12.16 4.94
CA ASP A 68 -15.85 11.21 6.00
C ASP A 68 -17.30 11.39 6.45
N LEU A 69 -18.06 10.31 6.46
CA LEU A 69 -19.45 10.27 6.92
C LEU A 69 -19.59 9.18 7.99
N SER A 70 -20.21 9.50 9.12
CA SER A 70 -20.54 8.56 10.17
C SER A 70 -21.97 8.80 10.63
N LEU A 71 -22.74 7.71 10.71
CA LEU A 71 -24.12 7.70 11.19
C LEU A 71 -24.27 6.58 12.20
N SER A 72 -24.91 6.86 13.35
CA SER A 72 -25.12 5.87 14.42
C SER A 72 -26.56 5.84 14.90
N PRO A 73 -27.54 5.52 14.04
CA PRO A 73 -28.95 5.45 14.42
C PRO A 73 -29.22 4.33 15.43
N ASN A 74 -30.11 4.63 16.37
CA ASN A 74 -30.62 3.71 17.37
C ASN A 74 -32.14 3.53 17.21
N PHE A 75 -32.59 2.29 17.26
CA PHE A 75 -33.99 1.90 17.11
C PHE A 75 -34.45 1.03 18.28
N PHE A 76 -35.76 0.96 18.49
CA PHE A 76 -36.38 0.08 19.48
C PHE A 76 -35.76 0.27 20.88
N ASP A 77 -35.71 1.52 21.36
CA ASP A 77 -35.14 1.87 22.66
C ASP A 77 -33.70 1.35 22.88
N LYS A 78 -32.88 1.46 21.84
CA LYS A 78 -31.47 1.01 21.77
C LYS A 78 -31.28 -0.50 21.74
N HIS A 79 -32.33 -1.26 21.44
CA HIS A 79 -32.15 -2.69 21.16
C HIS A 79 -31.47 -2.94 19.83
N LEU A 80 -31.66 -2.07 18.83
CA LEU A 80 -30.95 -2.12 17.56
C LEU A 80 -30.10 -0.86 17.40
N THR A 81 -28.79 -1.04 17.32
CA THR A 81 -27.82 0.01 17.00
C THR A 81 -27.18 -0.29 15.66
N VAL A 82 -27.16 0.69 14.77
CA VAL A 82 -26.49 0.58 13.47
C VAL A 82 -25.40 1.64 13.43
N ASN A 83 -24.16 1.24 13.13
CA ASN A 83 -23.04 2.16 12.92
C ASN A 83 -22.63 2.08 11.46
N LEU A 84 -22.78 3.17 10.73
CA LEU A 84 -22.40 3.30 9.34
C LEU A 84 -21.24 4.29 9.22
N ASN A 85 -20.14 3.87 8.64
CA ASN A 85 -19.01 4.72 8.36
C ASN A 85 -18.65 4.62 6.89
N ALA A 86 -18.44 5.76 6.23
CA ALA A 86 -18.01 5.81 4.86
C ALA A 86 -16.93 6.89 4.72
N LYS A 87 -15.80 6.52 4.13
CA LYS A 87 -14.68 7.42 3.88
C LYS A 87 -14.27 7.35 2.42
N GLY A 88 -14.30 8.49 1.75
CA GLY A 88 -13.77 8.69 0.41
C GLY A 88 -12.46 9.48 0.47
N VAL A 89 -11.46 9.03 -0.28
CA VAL A 89 -10.16 9.72 -0.41
C VAL A 89 -9.78 9.79 -1.87
N VAL A 90 -9.39 10.96 -2.33
CA VAL A 90 -8.77 11.16 -3.65
C VAL A 90 -7.41 11.83 -3.44
N THR A 91 -6.38 11.33 -4.13
CA THR A 91 -5.04 11.90 -4.05
C THR A 91 -4.48 12.13 -5.44
N SER A 92 -3.70 13.19 -5.59
CA SER A 92 -2.88 13.48 -6.76
C SER A 92 -1.48 13.83 -6.27
N GLN A 93 -0.48 13.20 -6.84
CA GLN A 93 0.92 13.42 -6.45
C GLN A 93 1.79 13.51 -7.69
N ARG A 94 2.73 14.45 -7.68
CA ARG A 94 3.87 14.51 -8.59
C ARG A 94 5.14 14.27 -7.80
N TYR A 95 5.94 13.33 -8.26
CA TYR A 95 7.21 12.97 -7.65
C TYR A 95 8.33 13.68 -8.36
N ALA A 96 9.23 14.34 -7.62
CA ALA A 96 10.51 14.73 -8.14
C ALA A 96 11.44 13.53 -8.19
N SER A 97 12.38 13.51 -9.14
CA SER A 97 13.40 12.46 -9.20
C SER A 97 14.25 12.46 -7.94
N GLY A 98 14.34 11.33 -7.24
CA GLY A 98 15.14 11.20 -6.01
C GLY A 98 16.64 11.35 -6.25
N GLY A 99 17.12 11.08 -7.47
CA GLY A 99 18.53 11.24 -7.86
C GLY A 99 19.00 12.70 -7.97
N VAL A 100 18.06 13.64 -8.10
CA VAL A 100 18.38 15.05 -8.35
C VAL A 100 19.16 15.72 -7.22
N VAL A 101 18.91 15.33 -5.97
CA VAL A 101 19.60 15.87 -4.80
C VAL A 101 21.09 15.53 -4.85
N GLY A 102 21.40 14.27 -5.12
CA GLY A 102 22.78 13.82 -5.29
C GLY A 102 23.44 14.45 -6.51
N SER A 103 22.72 14.50 -7.64
CA SER A 103 23.22 15.19 -8.83
C SER A 103 23.56 16.64 -8.55
N ALA A 104 22.66 17.41 -7.93
CA ALA A 104 22.88 18.83 -7.62
C ALA A 104 24.05 19.06 -6.65
N ALA A 105 24.32 18.11 -5.74
CA ALA A 105 25.42 18.22 -4.78
C ALA A 105 26.81 18.02 -5.43
N PHE A 106 26.87 17.16 -6.47
CA PHE A 106 28.15 16.76 -7.08
C PHE A 106 28.35 17.27 -8.51
N PHE A 107 27.36 17.97 -9.07
CA PHE A 107 27.47 18.48 -10.44
C PHE A 107 28.48 19.62 -10.51
N ASN A 108 29.18 19.73 -11.65
CA ASN A 108 30.21 20.73 -11.84
C ASN A 108 29.65 22.18 -11.77
N PRO A 109 30.04 23.00 -10.80
CA PRO A 109 29.51 24.35 -10.64
C PRO A 109 30.00 25.35 -11.71
N THR A 110 31.01 25.01 -12.48
CA THR A 110 31.53 25.89 -13.51
C THR A 110 30.77 25.87 -14.83
N ILE A 111 29.66 25.10 -14.88
CA ILE A 111 28.86 24.87 -16.09
C ILE A 111 27.59 25.69 -16.04
N ASP A 112 27.16 26.23 -17.21
CA ASP A 112 25.82 26.82 -17.38
C ASP A 112 24.75 25.73 -17.25
N PRO A 113 23.65 25.96 -16.55
CA PRO A 113 22.56 25.00 -16.44
C PRO A 113 21.90 24.62 -17.78
N TYR A 114 22.10 25.43 -18.79
CA TYR A 114 21.49 25.31 -20.11
C TYR A 114 22.52 25.24 -21.22
N PHE A 115 22.23 24.51 -22.28
CA PHE A 115 22.89 24.69 -23.56
C PHE A 115 22.48 26.03 -24.16
N ARG A 116 23.47 26.80 -24.65
CA ARG A 116 23.20 28.12 -25.24
C ARG A 116 23.70 28.21 -26.67
N ASN A 117 22.94 28.95 -27.49
CA ASN A 117 23.33 29.40 -28.80
C ASN A 117 24.37 30.56 -28.72
N ASP A 118 24.96 30.93 -29.82
CA ASP A 118 25.96 32.03 -29.91
C ASP A 118 25.35 33.39 -29.53
N ASP A 119 24.03 33.56 -29.68
CA ASP A 119 23.29 34.77 -29.30
C ASP A 119 22.92 34.78 -27.80
N GLY A 120 23.29 33.75 -27.05
CA GLY A 120 22.98 33.58 -25.63
C GLY A 120 21.60 32.99 -25.31
N SER A 121 20.75 32.72 -26.31
CA SER A 121 19.47 32.04 -26.12
C SER A 121 19.66 30.57 -25.76
N ILE A 122 18.66 29.94 -25.16
CA ILE A 122 18.68 28.50 -24.82
C ILE A 122 18.57 27.68 -26.11
N ASP A 123 19.44 26.73 -26.31
CA ASP A 123 19.39 25.73 -27.38
C ASP A 123 18.51 24.56 -27.00
N TYR A 124 17.22 24.68 -27.28
CA TYR A 124 16.22 23.59 -26.99
C TYR A 124 16.38 22.37 -27.89
N THR A 125 17.22 22.41 -28.94
CA THR A 125 17.45 21.25 -29.81
C THR A 125 18.40 20.22 -29.17
N THR A 126 19.21 20.66 -28.22
CA THR A 126 20.15 19.81 -27.48
C THR A 126 19.54 19.50 -26.10
N THR A 127 19.16 18.25 -25.87
CA THR A 127 18.63 17.73 -24.59
C THR A 127 17.57 18.65 -23.93
N ASN A 128 16.63 19.16 -24.73
CA ASN A 128 15.57 20.10 -24.30
C ASN A 128 16.09 21.38 -23.64
N GLY A 129 17.33 21.77 -23.97
CA GLY A 129 17.98 22.96 -23.45
C GLY A 129 18.72 22.75 -22.13
N TYR A 130 18.52 21.65 -21.43
CA TYR A 130 19.23 21.40 -20.17
C TYR A 130 20.62 20.83 -20.41
N TRP A 131 21.61 21.39 -19.72
CA TRP A 131 22.99 20.94 -19.89
C TRP A 131 23.18 19.52 -19.35
N ASN A 132 23.80 18.65 -20.15
CA ASN A 132 24.11 17.26 -19.84
C ASN A 132 25.51 16.90 -20.37
N TYR A 133 26.18 15.93 -19.77
CA TYR A 133 27.46 15.45 -20.21
C TYR A 133 27.35 14.70 -21.54
N GLY A 134 28.13 15.17 -22.54
CA GLY A 134 28.13 14.59 -23.88
C GLY A 134 29.03 15.41 -24.84
N SER A 135 28.96 15.09 -26.11
CA SER A 135 29.63 15.80 -27.20
C SER A 135 28.67 16.05 -28.35
N GLY A 136 28.92 17.10 -29.13
CA GLY A 136 28.03 17.54 -30.20
C GLY A 136 26.87 18.39 -29.70
N ARG A 137 25.94 18.71 -30.60
CA ARG A 137 24.73 19.48 -30.32
C ARG A 137 23.57 19.04 -31.21
N GLY A 138 22.34 19.37 -30.83
CA GLY A 138 21.13 19.00 -31.57
C GLY A 138 21.03 17.52 -31.78
N GLU A 139 20.75 17.10 -33.01
CA GLU A 139 20.66 15.70 -33.41
C GLU A 139 21.99 14.94 -33.32
N ASP A 140 23.10 15.65 -33.44
CA ASP A 140 24.45 15.08 -33.33
C ASP A 140 24.94 14.94 -31.87
N PHE A 141 24.13 15.31 -30.89
CA PHE A 141 24.49 15.15 -29.48
C PHE A 141 24.64 13.67 -29.12
N THR A 142 25.83 13.35 -28.60
CA THR A 142 26.15 11.99 -28.11
C THR A 142 26.33 12.05 -26.59
N PRO A 143 25.42 11.41 -25.81
CA PRO A 143 25.52 11.45 -24.37
C PRO A 143 26.69 10.65 -23.83
N ASN A 144 27.30 11.11 -22.75
CA ASN A 144 28.22 10.31 -21.97
C ASN A 144 27.42 9.42 -21.00
N THR A 145 27.17 8.18 -21.38
CA THR A 145 26.36 7.22 -20.62
C THR A 145 27.01 6.77 -19.30
N LEU A 146 28.27 7.08 -19.06
CA LEU A 146 28.94 6.83 -17.78
C LEU A 146 28.53 7.85 -16.69
N LEU A 147 27.97 8.98 -17.11
CA LEU A 147 27.49 10.04 -16.23
C LEU A 147 25.96 10.11 -16.30
N GLY A 148 25.33 10.42 -15.18
CA GLY A 148 23.88 10.58 -15.12
C GLY A 148 23.40 11.88 -15.78
N ALA A 149 22.10 11.99 -15.97
CA ALA A 149 21.45 13.21 -16.44
C ALA A 149 21.73 14.39 -15.52
N GLY A 150 21.83 15.59 -16.09
CA GLY A 150 21.95 16.83 -15.33
C GLY A 150 20.77 17.09 -14.40
N PRO A 151 20.96 17.87 -13.32
CA PRO A 151 19.92 18.06 -12.30
C PRO A 151 18.60 18.60 -12.85
N LEU A 152 18.65 19.58 -13.77
CA LEU A 152 17.44 20.17 -14.37
C LEU A 152 16.73 19.20 -15.33
N SER A 153 17.48 18.43 -16.12
CA SER A 153 16.91 17.40 -16.98
C SER A 153 16.19 16.33 -16.14
N GLN A 154 16.75 15.92 -14.99
CA GLN A 154 16.09 14.99 -14.07
C GLN A 154 14.77 15.52 -13.50
N LEU A 155 14.63 16.82 -13.30
CA LEU A 155 13.43 17.46 -12.75
C LEU A 155 12.36 17.73 -13.80
N TYR A 156 12.75 18.26 -14.94
CA TYR A 156 11.79 18.85 -15.88
C TYR A 156 11.53 18.00 -17.12
N ASP A 157 12.47 17.12 -17.49
CA ASP A 157 12.24 16.17 -18.58
C ASP A 157 11.52 14.90 -18.15
N ARG A 158 11.32 14.72 -16.84
CA ARG A 158 10.58 13.58 -16.32
C ARG A 158 9.30 14.01 -15.61
N ASP A 159 8.19 13.41 -16.02
CA ASP A 159 6.89 13.57 -15.35
C ASP A 159 6.47 12.25 -14.71
N ASN A 160 6.59 12.19 -13.38
CA ASN A 160 6.17 11.04 -12.60
C ASN A 160 4.99 11.46 -11.71
N THR A 161 3.80 11.00 -12.06
CA THR A 161 2.57 11.37 -11.38
C THR A 161 1.78 10.14 -10.94
N ALA A 162 1.11 10.25 -9.80
CA ALA A 162 0.20 9.22 -9.32
C ALA A 162 -1.14 9.84 -8.94
N ARG A 163 -2.23 9.18 -9.30
CA ARG A 163 -3.58 9.50 -8.87
C ARG A 163 -4.22 8.28 -8.24
N ALA A 164 -4.74 8.43 -7.03
CA ALA A 164 -5.41 7.34 -6.36
C ALA A 164 -6.79 7.77 -5.83
N LYS A 165 -7.70 6.80 -5.83
CA LYS A 165 -9.03 6.91 -5.22
C LYS A 165 -9.21 5.74 -4.28
N ARG A 166 -9.72 5.99 -3.08
CA ARG A 166 -10.01 4.94 -2.11
C ARG A 166 -11.35 5.19 -1.46
N PHE A 167 -12.12 4.15 -1.32
CA PHE A 167 -13.33 4.12 -0.55
C PHE A 167 -13.21 3.08 0.55
N ILE A 168 -13.51 3.48 1.78
CA ILE A 168 -13.58 2.59 2.94
C ILE A 168 -15.00 2.71 3.50
N GLY A 169 -15.71 1.61 3.56
CA GLY A 169 -17.06 1.51 4.12
C GLY A 169 -17.12 0.47 5.22
N ASN A 170 -17.85 0.78 6.28
CA ASN A 170 -18.15 -0.17 7.34
C ASN A 170 -19.61 0.00 7.76
N ALA A 171 -20.32 -1.11 7.91
CA ALA A 171 -21.65 -1.19 8.46
C ALA A 171 -21.68 -2.22 9.58
N GLN A 172 -21.91 -1.78 10.80
CA GLN A 172 -22.07 -2.64 11.97
C GLN A 172 -23.49 -2.57 12.47
N ILE A 173 -24.11 -3.70 12.64
CA ILE A 173 -25.48 -3.87 13.17
C ILE A 173 -25.39 -4.67 14.46
N ASP A 174 -25.84 -4.10 15.54
CA ASP A 174 -25.89 -4.74 16.86
C ASP A 174 -27.35 -4.80 17.33
N TYR A 175 -27.83 -6.01 17.62
CA TYR A 175 -29.19 -6.25 18.06
C TYR A 175 -29.22 -7.01 19.37
N LYS A 176 -29.79 -6.39 20.40
CA LYS A 176 -30.13 -7.03 21.68
C LYS A 176 -31.53 -7.62 21.61
N VAL A 177 -31.68 -8.90 21.94
CA VAL A 177 -32.96 -9.59 21.84
C VAL A 177 -33.94 -9.03 22.87
N HIS A 178 -35.11 -8.60 22.39
CA HIS A 178 -36.17 -8.09 23.26
C HIS A 178 -36.64 -9.15 24.25
N GLY A 179 -36.67 -8.79 25.53
CA GLY A 179 -37.08 -9.74 26.60
C GLY A 179 -36.01 -10.76 26.97
N PHE A 180 -34.91 -10.82 26.24
CA PHE A 180 -33.75 -11.67 26.54
C PHE A 180 -32.44 -10.92 26.22
N GLU A 181 -32.27 -9.79 26.88
CA GLU A 181 -31.18 -8.83 26.58
C GLU A 181 -29.79 -9.35 26.86
N ALA A 182 -29.67 -10.48 27.56
CA ALA A 182 -28.42 -11.21 27.72
C ALA A 182 -27.84 -11.68 26.36
N LEU A 183 -28.72 -11.90 25.36
CA LEU A 183 -28.31 -12.35 24.03
C LEU A 183 -28.25 -11.17 23.03
N ARG A 184 -27.12 -11.04 22.33
CA ARG A 184 -26.87 -10.04 21.27
C ARG A 184 -26.41 -10.72 20.03
N PHE A 185 -26.78 -10.16 18.89
CA PHE A 185 -26.25 -10.50 17.58
C PHE A 185 -25.52 -9.29 17.00
N ASN A 186 -24.37 -9.53 16.44
CA ASN A 186 -23.59 -8.49 15.77
C ASN A 186 -23.26 -8.94 14.35
N LEU A 187 -23.53 -8.07 13.38
CA LEU A 187 -23.12 -8.21 12.00
C LEU A 187 -22.22 -7.03 11.63
N ASN A 188 -21.03 -7.30 11.15
CA ASN A 188 -20.08 -6.32 10.69
C ASN A 188 -19.74 -6.57 9.21
N LEU A 189 -19.98 -5.59 8.37
CA LEU A 189 -19.68 -5.60 6.94
C LEU A 189 -18.63 -4.54 6.65
N GLY A 190 -17.52 -4.91 6.03
CA GLY A 190 -16.42 -4.03 5.66
C GLY A 190 -16.12 -4.09 4.17
N LEU A 191 -15.83 -2.93 3.60
CA LEU A 191 -15.39 -2.80 2.22
C LEU A 191 -14.28 -1.75 2.15
N ASP A 192 -13.14 -2.12 1.56
CA ASP A 192 -12.03 -1.22 1.24
C ASP A 192 -11.64 -1.41 -0.23
N VAL A 193 -11.93 -0.41 -1.05
CA VAL A 193 -11.63 -0.44 -2.48
C VAL A 193 -10.71 0.72 -2.82
N SER A 194 -9.60 0.43 -3.48
CA SER A 194 -8.70 1.44 -3.99
C SER A 194 -8.32 1.19 -5.44
N SER A 195 -8.16 2.28 -6.18
CA SER A 195 -7.64 2.28 -7.54
C SER A 195 -6.61 3.39 -7.65
N ALA A 196 -5.42 3.05 -8.14
CA ALA A 196 -4.35 4.00 -8.39
C ALA A 196 -3.85 3.86 -9.83
N LYS A 197 -3.54 4.98 -10.46
CA LYS A 197 -2.84 5.05 -11.73
C LYS A 197 -1.59 5.89 -11.56
N THR A 198 -0.45 5.30 -11.84
CA THR A 198 0.84 5.97 -11.89
C THR A 198 1.23 6.15 -13.35
N TYR A 199 1.69 7.32 -13.68
CA TYR A 199 2.28 7.65 -14.97
C TYR A 199 3.73 8.04 -14.74
N ASP A 200 4.63 7.52 -15.54
CA ASP A 200 6.05 7.87 -15.56
C ASP A 200 6.44 8.13 -17.02
N GLY A 201 6.73 9.38 -17.34
CA GLY A 201 7.07 9.84 -18.68
C GLY A 201 8.44 10.51 -18.71
N VAL A 202 9.17 10.26 -19.77
CA VAL A 202 10.41 10.95 -20.14
C VAL A 202 10.14 11.67 -21.47
N ASN A 203 10.33 12.97 -21.48
CA ASN A 203 10.06 13.81 -22.65
C ASN A 203 10.93 13.44 -23.84
N PRO A 204 10.42 13.57 -25.07
CA PRO A 204 11.24 13.48 -26.29
C PRO A 204 12.43 14.44 -26.22
N GLY A 205 13.56 14.04 -26.77
CA GLY A 205 14.78 14.86 -26.78
C GLY A 205 15.51 14.96 -25.44
N SER A 206 14.98 14.41 -24.36
CA SER A 206 15.65 14.35 -23.05
C SER A 206 16.93 13.51 -23.09
N PHE A 207 17.92 13.89 -22.27
CA PHE A 207 19.13 13.09 -22.07
C PHE A 207 18.81 11.63 -21.72
N GLN A 208 17.77 11.40 -20.93
CA GLN A 208 17.36 10.05 -20.53
C GLN A 208 16.80 9.21 -21.71
N ALA A 209 16.22 9.88 -22.71
CA ALA A 209 15.75 9.22 -23.95
C ALA A 209 16.90 8.92 -24.92
N TYR A 210 18.04 9.59 -24.83
CA TYR A 210 19.21 9.34 -25.68
C TYR A 210 19.94 8.03 -25.40
N THR A 211 19.71 7.41 -24.25
CA THR A 211 20.29 6.09 -23.93
C THR A 211 19.68 4.95 -24.74
N ASP A 212 18.51 5.19 -25.33
CA ASP A 212 17.81 4.26 -26.21
C ASP A 212 17.62 4.93 -27.58
N THR A 213 18.22 4.38 -28.62
CA THR A 213 18.20 4.95 -29.98
C THR A 213 16.79 5.04 -30.56
N GLU A 214 15.88 4.14 -30.18
CA GLU A 214 14.49 4.17 -30.61
C GLU A 214 13.68 5.23 -29.85
N ALA A 215 13.98 5.44 -28.56
CA ALA A 215 13.28 6.41 -27.73
C ALA A 215 13.79 7.85 -27.91
N ARG A 216 14.93 8.05 -28.60
CA ARG A 216 15.64 9.31 -28.71
C ARG A 216 14.78 10.47 -29.21
N GLY A 217 13.93 10.23 -30.20
CA GLY A 217 13.01 11.24 -30.76
C GLY A 217 11.61 11.27 -30.16
N TRP A 218 11.23 10.23 -29.41
CA TRP A 218 9.83 9.99 -29.02
C TRP A 218 9.57 10.10 -27.53
N GLY A 219 10.62 10.03 -26.71
CA GLY A 219 10.47 9.88 -25.27
C GLY A 219 10.07 8.47 -24.87
N GLN A 220 9.73 8.32 -23.61
CA GLN A 220 9.31 7.02 -23.06
C GLN A 220 8.21 7.26 -22.02
N TYR A 221 7.13 6.50 -22.12
CA TYR A 221 5.97 6.63 -21.24
C TYR A 221 5.55 5.27 -20.70
N SER A 222 5.23 5.22 -19.44
CA SER A 222 4.66 4.04 -18.81
C SER A 222 3.48 4.37 -17.91
N TRP A 223 2.51 3.47 -17.85
CA TRP A 223 1.40 3.52 -16.91
C TRP A 223 1.36 2.25 -16.09
N THR A 224 1.18 2.42 -14.80
CA THR A 224 0.84 1.32 -13.91
C THR A 224 -0.51 1.58 -13.28
N THR A 225 -1.42 0.63 -13.42
CA THR A 225 -2.73 0.69 -12.78
C THR A 225 -2.78 -0.40 -11.72
N ASN A 226 -3.12 0.00 -10.48
CA ASN A 226 -3.29 -0.90 -9.35
C ASN A 226 -4.74 -0.84 -8.90
N PHE A 227 -5.38 -1.98 -8.74
CA PHE A 227 -6.70 -2.09 -8.14
C PHE A 227 -6.66 -3.06 -6.98
N ARG A 228 -7.24 -2.68 -5.84
CA ARG A 228 -7.34 -3.52 -4.65
C ARG A 228 -8.74 -3.44 -4.08
N ARG A 229 -9.24 -4.60 -3.63
CA ARG A 229 -10.53 -4.71 -2.98
C ARG A 229 -10.44 -5.72 -1.84
N ASN A 230 -10.71 -5.24 -0.64
CA ASN A 230 -10.82 -6.06 0.56
C ASN A 230 -12.25 -6.02 1.06
N GLN A 231 -12.80 -7.18 1.36
CA GLN A 231 -14.17 -7.37 1.83
C GLN A 231 -14.14 -8.14 3.14
N LEU A 232 -14.97 -7.74 4.08
CA LEU A 232 -15.12 -8.36 5.38
C LEU A 232 -16.61 -8.61 5.64
N LEU A 233 -16.92 -9.81 6.12
CA LEU A 233 -18.17 -10.13 6.77
C LEU A 233 -17.85 -10.83 8.07
N GLU A 234 -18.34 -10.30 9.18
CA GLU A 234 -18.29 -10.94 10.49
C GLU A 234 -19.69 -10.99 11.08
N PHE A 235 -20.03 -12.14 11.60
CA PHE A 235 -21.26 -12.33 12.34
C PHE A 235 -20.97 -13.10 13.63
N TYR A 236 -21.45 -12.59 14.75
CA TYR A 236 -21.36 -13.33 15.99
C TYR A 236 -22.59 -13.15 16.86
N ALA A 237 -22.87 -14.18 17.65
CA ALA A 237 -23.79 -14.13 18.77
C ALA A 237 -22.98 -14.01 20.07
N ASN A 238 -23.44 -13.18 20.98
CA ASN A 238 -22.84 -13.00 22.29
C ASN A 238 -23.92 -13.13 23.35
N PHE A 239 -23.67 -13.99 24.32
CA PHE A 239 -24.52 -14.16 25.52
C PHE A 239 -23.74 -13.68 26.73
N ASN A 240 -24.25 -12.68 27.42
CA ASN A 240 -23.63 -12.08 28.59
C ASN A 240 -24.64 -12.02 29.73
N LYS A 241 -24.34 -12.69 30.86
CA LYS A 241 -25.25 -12.76 32.01
C LYS A 241 -24.49 -12.78 33.31
N GLU A 242 -24.99 -12.02 34.26
CA GLU A 242 -24.56 -12.03 35.64
C GLU A 242 -25.65 -12.64 36.56
N TRP A 243 -25.23 -13.46 37.51
CA TRP A 243 -26.07 -13.98 38.55
C TRP A 243 -25.28 -14.21 39.86
N GLY A 244 -25.67 -13.53 40.91
CA GLY A 244 -24.95 -13.58 42.18
C GLY A 244 -23.48 -13.18 42.01
N ILE A 245 -22.58 -14.08 42.33
CA ILE A 245 -21.12 -13.86 42.19
C ILE A 245 -20.56 -14.29 40.83
N HIS A 246 -21.38 -14.76 39.92
CA HIS A 246 -21.00 -15.37 38.66
C HIS A 246 -21.25 -14.40 37.50
N HIS A 247 -20.28 -14.27 36.62
CA HIS A 247 -20.45 -13.57 35.34
C HIS A 247 -19.99 -14.49 34.21
N LEU A 248 -20.85 -14.69 33.23
CA LEU A 248 -20.62 -15.51 32.04
C LEU A 248 -20.78 -14.65 30.79
N ASP A 249 -19.76 -14.68 29.93
CA ASP A 249 -19.76 -14.08 28.60
C ASP A 249 -19.34 -15.15 27.60
N VAL A 250 -20.23 -15.53 26.71
CA VAL A 250 -20.01 -16.54 25.66
C VAL A 250 -20.23 -15.90 24.31
N MET A 251 -19.28 -16.06 23.42
CA MET A 251 -19.36 -15.60 22.05
C MET A 251 -19.07 -16.73 21.08
N ALA A 252 -19.86 -16.84 20.01
CA ALA A 252 -19.59 -17.71 18.87
C ALA A 252 -19.84 -16.94 17.59
N GLY A 253 -18.95 -17.10 16.63
CA GLY A 253 -18.99 -16.28 15.42
C GLY A 253 -18.33 -16.93 14.21
N TYR A 254 -18.55 -16.24 13.11
CA TYR A 254 -18.07 -16.54 11.78
C TYR A 254 -17.45 -15.28 11.19
N SER A 255 -16.31 -15.41 10.51
CA SER A 255 -15.67 -14.33 9.75
C SER A 255 -15.29 -14.82 8.36
N TRP A 256 -15.54 -13.99 7.37
CA TRP A 256 -15.11 -14.20 5.99
C TRP A 256 -14.41 -12.94 5.49
N GLN A 257 -13.24 -13.12 4.89
CA GLN A 257 -12.48 -12.05 4.30
C GLN A 257 -12.06 -12.45 2.88
N HIS A 258 -12.13 -11.48 1.97
CA HIS A 258 -11.67 -11.64 0.61
C HIS A 258 -10.75 -10.49 0.25
N PHE A 259 -9.54 -10.83 -0.18
CA PHE A 259 -8.52 -9.90 -0.64
C PHE A 259 -8.32 -10.12 -2.13
N TYR A 260 -8.45 -9.06 -2.91
CA TYR A 260 -8.26 -9.07 -4.36
C TYR A 260 -7.33 -7.94 -4.76
N SER A 261 -6.35 -8.23 -5.61
CA SER A 261 -5.49 -7.24 -6.26
C SER A 261 -5.36 -7.52 -7.75
N SER A 262 -5.24 -6.44 -8.53
CA SER A 262 -4.96 -6.49 -9.96
C SER A 262 -4.00 -5.36 -10.31
N ASP A 263 -2.85 -5.73 -10.84
CA ASP A 263 -1.82 -4.80 -11.30
C ASP A 263 -1.65 -4.95 -12.81
N HIS A 264 -1.55 -3.82 -13.50
CA HIS A 264 -1.33 -3.78 -14.94
C HIS A 264 -0.34 -2.66 -15.26
N SER A 265 0.72 -2.98 -15.97
CA SER A 265 1.72 -2.01 -16.44
C SER A 265 1.86 -2.08 -17.95
N VAL A 266 1.92 -0.91 -18.57
CA VAL A 266 2.11 -0.76 -20.01
C VAL A 266 3.18 0.30 -20.26
N SER A 267 4.05 0.08 -21.21
CA SER A 267 5.09 1.01 -21.63
C SER A 267 4.94 1.35 -23.11
N TYR A 268 5.15 2.62 -23.45
CA TYR A 268 5.10 3.14 -24.82
C TYR A 268 6.31 4.01 -25.07
N PHE A 269 6.67 4.14 -26.35
CA PHE A 269 7.83 4.94 -26.80
C PHE A 269 7.50 6.30 -27.36
N ASN A 270 6.28 6.52 -27.84
CA ASN A 270 5.92 7.75 -28.52
C ASN A 270 4.55 8.27 -28.07
N GLU A 271 4.23 9.48 -28.53
CA GLU A 271 2.95 10.13 -28.25
C GLU A 271 1.75 9.37 -28.83
N THR A 272 1.94 8.59 -29.89
CA THR A 272 0.91 7.74 -30.49
C THR A 272 0.67 6.45 -29.73
N HIS A 273 1.38 6.25 -28.61
CA HIS A 273 1.24 5.10 -27.72
C HIS A 273 1.61 3.76 -28.39
N GLU A 274 2.56 3.79 -29.28
CA GLU A 274 3.11 2.56 -29.83
C GLU A 274 3.86 1.82 -28.73
N GLN A 275 3.44 0.59 -28.49
CA GLN A 275 3.96 -0.21 -27.40
C GLN A 275 5.34 -0.76 -27.69
N LYS A 276 6.27 -0.65 -26.72
CA LYS A 276 7.56 -1.33 -26.78
C LYS A 276 7.42 -2.76 -26.30
N GLY A 277 7.97 -3.69 -27.10
CA GLY A 277 8.09 -5.08 -26.72
C GLY A 277 6.87 -5.92 -27.08
N GLU A 278 6.96 -7.20 -26.76
CA GLU A 278 5.89 -8.16 -27.01
C GLU A 278 4.69 -7.90 -26.11
N ASP A 279 3.50 -8.03 -26.69
CA ASP A 279 2.26 -8.08 -25.93
C ASP A 279 2.34 -9.20 -24.89
N SER A 280 2.23 -8.84 -23.62
CA SER A 280 2.14 -9.83 -22.57
C SER A 280 0.85 -10.62 -22.74
N ARG A 281 0.93 -11.94 -22.83
CA ARG A 281 -0.25 -12.83 -22.83
C ARG A 281 -1.10 -12.64 -21.56
N TYR A 282 -0.48 -12.14 -20.50
CA TYR A 282 -1.09 -11.91 -19.20
C TYR A 282 -0.84 -10.46 -18.76
N PRO A 283 -1.51 -9.47 -19.38
CA PRO A 283 -1.27 -8.05 -19.11
C PRO A 283 -1.66 -7.66 -17.69
N PHE A 284 -2.46 -8.50 -17.01
CA PHE A 284 -2.90 -8.25 -15.65
C PHE A 284 -2.33 -9.28 -14.68
N ASN A 285 -1.60 -8.81 -13.68
CA ASN A 285 -1.26 -9.63 -12.54
C ASN A 285 -2.43 -9.61 -11.55
N ARG A 286 -3.28 -10.64 -11.58
CA ARG A 286 -4.44 -10.77 -10.70
C ARG A 286 -4.16 -11.78 -9.61
N GLN A 287 -4.41 -11.37 -8.38
CA GLN A 287 -4.23 -12.22 -7.22
C GLN A 287 -5.41 -12.06 -6.28
N GLU A 288 -5.83 -13.17 -5.67
CA GLU A 288 -6.85 -13.16 -4.64
C GLU A 288 -6.57 -14.21 -3.59
N ASN A 289 -7.03 -13.96 -2.39
CA ASN A 289 -7.07 -14.95 -1.33
C ASN A 289 -8.29 -14.73 -0.44
N TYR A 290 -8.71 -15.82 0.18
CA TYR A 290 -9.83 -15.88 1.09
C TYR A 290 -9.35 -16.40 2.45
N LEU A 291 -9.90 -15.80 3.49
CA LEU A 291 -9.76 -16.27 4.86
C LEU A 291 -11.16 -16.47 5.43
N LEU A 292 -11.42 -17.65 5.98
CA LEU A 292 -12.70 -18.02 6.58
C LEU A 292 -12.42 -18.56 7.97
N SER A 293 -13.21 -18.14 8.95
CA SER A 293 -13.00 -18.50 10.35
C SER A 293 -14.28 -18.80 11.05
N PHE A 294 -14.26 -19.85 11.87
CA PHE A 294 -15.24 -20.09 12.92
C PHE A 294 -14.54 -19.90 14.26
N TYR A 295 -15.17 -19.21 15.19
CA TYR A 295 -14.57 -18.97 16.48
C TYR A 295 -15.58 -18.97 17.61
N GLY A 296 -15.09 -19.34 18.79
CA GLY A 296 -15.83 -19.27 20.03
C GLY A 296 -14.94 -18.78 21.16
N ARG A 297 -15.51 -18.01 22.07
CA ARG A 297 -14.87 -17.55 23.29
C ARG A 297 -15.82 -17.67 24.46
N LEU A 298 -15.30 -18.17 25.56
CA LEU A 298 -15.97 -18.23 26.84
C LEU A 298 -15.13 -17.46 27.87
N ASN A 299 -15.71 -16.44 28.46
CA ASN A 299 -15.18 -15.77 29.64
C ASN A 299 -16.08 -16.08 30.82
N TYR A 300 -15.52 -16.56 31.91
CA TYR A 300 -16.25 -16.84 33.14
C TYR A 300 -15.51 -16.27 34.32
N SER A 301 -16.23 -15.53 35.15
CA SER A 301 -15.64 -15.01 36.38
C SER A 301 -16.52 -15.34 37.60
N ILE A 302 -15.84 -15.59 38.72
CA ILE A 302 -16.44 -15.90 40.01
C ILE A 302 -15.98 -14.78 40.99
N ALA A 303 -16.94 -14.11 41.60
CA ALA A 303 -16.76 -13.07 42.60
C ALA A 303 -15.76 -11.93 42.14
N SER A 304 -15.58 -11.76 40.82
CA SER A 304 -14.55 -10.89 40.24
C SER A 304 -13.12 -11.23 40.65
N LYS A 305 -12.90 -12.33 41.32
CA LYS A 305 -11.59 -12.83 41.82
C LYS A 305 -10.93 -13.79 40.88
N TYR A 306 -11.70 -14.77 40.39
CA TYR A 306 -11.20 -15.84 39.51
C TYR A 306 -11.80 -15.65 38.13
N LEU A 307 -10.93 -15.45 37.12
CA LEU A 307 -11.36 -15.22 35.75
C LEU A 307 -10.74 -16.30 34.85
N PHE A 308 -11.60 -16.95 34.08
CA PHE A 308 -11.26 -17.98 33.11
C PHE A 308 -11.62 -17.48 31.72
N THR A 309 -10.71 -17.65 30.77
CA THR A 309 -10.95 -17.39 29.36
C THR A 309 -10.57 -18.61 28.54
N PHE A 310 -11.46 -19.08 27.69
CA PHE A 310 -11.19 -20.12 26.71
C PHE A 310 -11.57 -19.58 25.33
N THR A 311 -10.68 -19.77 24.35
CA THR A 311 -10.93 -19.41 22.96
C THR A 311 -10.58 -20.60 22.07
N LEU A 312 -11.43 -20.86 21.10
CA LEU A 312 -11.20 -21.83 20.04
C LEU A 312 -11.47 -21.13 18.72
N ARG A 313 -10.51 -21.22 17.79
CA ARG A 313 -10.63 -20.66 16.46
C ARG A 313 -10.19 -21.68 15.42
N ASP A 314 -11.01 -21.89 14.41
CA ASP A 314 -10.72 -22.73 13.26
C ASP A 314 -10.70 -21.87 12.00
N ASP A 315 -9.53 -21.71 11.41
CA ASP A 315 -9.28 -20.81 10.30
C ASP A 315 -8.93 -21.58 9.02
N ALA A 316 -9.55 -21.21 7.91
CA ALA A 316 -9.22 -21.73 6.60
C ALA A 316 -8.66 -20.64 5.70
N SER A 317 -7.51 -20.91 5.08
CA SER A 317 -6.89 -20.01 4.09
C SER A 317 -6.86 -20.65 2.70
N SER A 318 -7.25 -19.87 1.68
CA SER A 318 -7.15 -20.31 0.28
C SER A 318 -5.70 -20.36 -0.24
N ARG A 319 -4.72 -19.91 0.56
CA ARG A 319 -3.29 -20.04 0.24
C ARG A 319 -2.77 -21.46 0.36
N PHE A 320 -3.53 -22.34 1.02
CA PHE A 320 -3.19 -23.72 1.22
C PHE A 320 -4.08 -24.65 0.39
N SER A 321 -3.62 -25.85 0.16
CA SER A 321 -4.34 -26.87 -0.58
C SER A 321 -5.64 -27.26 0.15
N LYS A 322 -6.55 -27.94 -0.55
CA LYS A 322 -7.83 -28.41 0.02
C LYS A 322 -7.65 -29.22 1.30
N ASP A 323 -6.55 -29.99 1.38
CA ASP A 323 -6.31 -30.93 2.49
C ASP A 323 -5.60 -30.29 3.69
N THR A 324 -4.98 -29.11 3.52
CA THR A 324 -4.14 -28.48 4.55
C THR A 324 -4.61 -27.07 4.95
N ARG A 325 -5.71 -26.56 4.38
CA ARG A 325 -6.16 -25.19 4.53
C ARG A 325 -6.71 -24.82 5.91
N TRP A 326 -7.18 -25.81 6.68
CA TRP A 326 -7.76 -25.59 8.00
C TRP A 326 -6.70 -25.67 9.09
N GLY A 327 -6.76 -24.72 10.03
CA GLY A 327 -5.89 -24.67 11.20
C GLY A 327 -6.71 -24.36 12.45
N LEU A 328 -6.60 -25.23 13.47
CA LEU A 328 -7.29 -25.09 14.74
C LEU A 328 -6.35 -24.47 15.79
N PHE A 329 -6.81 -23.38 16.41
CA PHE A 329 -6.04 -22.56 17.33
C PHE A 329 -6.75 -22.42 18.68
N PRO A 330 -6.52 -23.34 19.63
CA PRO A 330 -7.03 -23.25 20.98
C PRO A 330 -6.20 -22.31 21.84
N SER A 331 -6.86 -21.62 22.80
CA SER A 331 -6.17 -20.87 23.85
C SER A 331 -6.95 -20.90 25.16
N GLY A 332 -6.23 -20.80 26.26
CA GLY A 332 -6.81 -20.74 27.61
C GLY A 332 -6.01 -19.77 28.50
N ALA A 333 -6.73 -19.02 29.33
CA ALA A 333 -6.13 -18.14 30.31
C ALA A 333 -6.89 -18.18 31.62
N PHE A 334 -6.12 -18.01 32.69
CA PHE A 334 -6.64 -17.88 34.06
C PHE A 334 -6.06 -16.60 34.68
N ALA A 335 -6.90 -15.85 35.37
CA ALA A 335 -6.45 -14.73 36.16
C ALA A 335 -7.04 -14.77 37.56
N TRP A 336 -6.20 -14.48 38.56
CA TRP A 336 -6.58 -14.43 39.96
C TRP A 336 -6.29 -13.05 40.55
N ASN A 337 -7.35 -12.37 40.98
CA ASN A 337 -7.24 -11.10 41.69
C ASN A 337 -6.96 -11.35 43.17
N ILE A 338 -5.69 -11.53 43.55
CA ILE A 338 -5.28 -11.88 44.89
C ILE A 338 -5.58 -10.75 45.88
N ALA A 339 -5.51 -9.48 45.42
CA ALA A 339 -5.86 -8.34 46.26
C ALA A 339 -7.30 -8.34 46.77
N GLU A 340 -8.23 -9.01 46.05
CA GLU A 340 -9.64 -9.14 46.44
C GLU A 340 -9.89 -10.27 47.44
N GLU A 341 -8.87 -11.03 47.83
CA GLU A 341 -8.98 -12.09 48.81
C GLU A 341 -9.07 -11.51 50.23
N ASN A 342 -9.83 -12.21 51.11
CA ASN A 342 -10.10 -11.74 52.46
C ASN A 342 -8.84 -11.43 53.28
N PHE A 343 -7.71 -12.07 52.98
CA PHE A 343 -6.44 -11.85 53.66
C PHE A 343 -5.66 -10.61 53.16
N LEU A 344 -6.02 -10.04 52.00
CA LEU A 344 -5.39 -8.83 51.43
C LEU A 344 -6.32 -7.68 51.23
N LYS A 345 -7.64 -7.90 51.23
CA LYS A 345 -8.68 -6.92 50.86
C LYS A 345 -8.57 -5.60 51.63
N ASP A 346 -8.17 -5.65 52.90
CA ASP A 346 -8.06 -4.51 53.77
C ASP A 346 -6.60 -4.01 53.95
N SER A 347 -5.67 -4.53 53.12
CA SER A 347 -4.26 -4.14 53.17
C SER A 347 -4.07 -2.70 52.71
N ARG A 348 -3.40 -1.90 53.56
CA ARG A 348 -2.99 -0.51 53.17
C ARG A 348 -1.76 -0.48 52.29
N ALA A 349 -1.00 -1.58 52.23
CA ALA A 349 0.25 -1.67 51.49
C ALA A 349 0.04 -2.20 50.04
N VAL A 350 -0.99 -3.02 49.83
CA VAL A 350 -1.25 -3.66 48.52
C VAL A 350 -2.62 -3.26 48.02
N SER A 351 -2.66 -2.37 47.04
CA SER A 351 -3.89 -1.88 46.40
C SER A 351 -4.33 -2.77 45.22
N ALA A 352 -3.42 -3.47 44.59
CA ALA A 352 -3.69 -4.38 43.48
C ALA A 352 -2.62 -5.48 43.43
N LEU A 353 -3.06 -6.72 43.35
CA LEU A 353 -2.21 -7.90 43.10
C LEU A 353 -3.01 -8.89 42.27
N LYS A 354 -2.54 -9.15 41.06
CA LYS A 354 -3.20 -10.04 40.10
C LYS A 354 -2.21 -10.99 39.46
N LEU A 355 -2.44 -12.29 39.59
CA LEU A 355 -1.74 -13.32 38.84
C LEU A 355 -2.46 -13.60 37.54
N ARG A 356 -1.72 -13.75 36.44
CA ARG A 356 -2.24 -14.16 35.13
C ARG A 356 -1.38 -15.24 34.54
N VAL A 357 -2.01 -16.30 34.05
CA VAL A 357 -1.37 -17.39 33.33
C VAL A 357 -2.20 -17.67 32.06
N GLY A 358 -1.54 -17.82 30.94
CA GLY A 358 -2.20 -18.13 29.69
C GLY A 358 -1.32 -18.96 28.78
N VAL A 359 -1.96 -19.82 28.00
CA VAL A 359 -1.35 -20.62 26.95
C VAL A 359 -2.26 -20.57 25.72
N GLY A 360 -1.66 -20.51 24.54
CA GLY A 360 -2.42 -20.52 23.30
C GLY A 360 -1.54 -20.89 22.11
N GLN A 361 -2.18 -21.41 21.09
CA GLN A 361 -1.58 -21.69 19.82
C GLN A 361 -1.99 -20.60 18.82
N THR A 362 -1.02 -20.06 18.08
CA THR A 362 -1.26 -19.09 17.02
C THR A 362 -0.81 -19.65 15.67
N GLY A 363 -1.47 -19.20 14.61
CA GLY A 363 -1.18 -19.63 13.24
C GLY A 363 -0.71 -18.47 12.37
N GLN A 364 0.27 -18.75 11.49
CA GLN A 364 0.73 -17.83 10.45
C GLN A 364 0.44 -18.43 9.07
N GLN A 365 -0.23 -17.64 8.22
CA GLN A 365 -0.58 -18.00 6.84
C GLN A 365 0.11 -17.12 5.78
N GLU A 366 0.82 -16.06 6.20
CA GLU A 366 1.45 -15.12 5.28
C GLU A 366 2.78 -15.68 4.80
N ILE A 367 2.75 -16.29 3.63
CA ILE A 367 3.87 -17.03 3.03
C ILE A 367 4.38 -16.38 1.73
N GLY A 368 3.99 -15.11 1.47
CA GLY A 368 4.43 -14.35 0.31
C GLY A 368 3.83 -14.77 -1.05
N SER A 369 3.00 -15.80 -1.10
CA SER A 369 2.32 -16.28 -2.30
C SER A 369 0.87 -16.69 -2.01
N ASN A 370 -0.03 -16.46 -2.97
CA ASN A 370 -1.43 -16.87 -2.86
C ASN A 370 -1.71 -18.27 -3.40
N TYR A 371 -0.76 -18.87 -4.16
CA TYR A 371 -0.98 -20.15 -4.84
C TYR A 371 0.25 -21.09 -4.79
N PRO A 372 0.93 -21.23 -3.65
CA PRO A 372 2.18 -21.99 -3.58
C PRO A 372 1.97 -23.50 -3.73
N TYR A 373 0.73 -23.97 -3.55
CA TYR A 373 0.33 -25.37 -3.69
C TYR A 373 -0.01 -25.78 -5.13
N LEU A 374 -0.11 -24.81 -6.07
CA LEU A 374 -0.43 -25.08 -7.47
C LEU A 374 0.84 -25.33 -8.28
N ALA A 375 0.88 -26.45 -9.00
CA ALA A 375 1.91 -26.68 -9.99
C ALA A 375 1.83 -25.65 -11.12
N ARG A 376 2.92 -24.95 -11.38
CA ARG A 376 3.03 -23.92 -12.41
C ARG A 376 4.22 -24.22 -13.33
N TYR A 377 4.08 -23.78 -14.56
CA TYR A 377 5.16 -23.83 -15.53
C TYR A 377 5.45 -22.41 -16.01
N TYR A 378 6.72 -22.10 -16.13
CA TYR A 378 7.20 -20.86 -16.70
C TYR A 378 7.80 -21.15 -18.07
N MET A 379 7.43 -20.35 -19.07
CA MET A 379 8.08 -20.36 -20.35
C MET A 379 9.29 -19.44 -20.29
N SER A 380 10.47 -19.95 -20.62
CA SER A 380 11.66 -19.12 -20.76
C SER A 380 11.48 -18.19 -21.96
N THR A 381 11.74 -16.90 -21.77
CA THR A 381 11.84 -15.90 -22.85
C THR A 381 13.30 -15.52 -23.12
N ASP A 382 14.24 -16.05 -22.34
CA ASP A 382 15.67 -15.81 -22.47
C ASP A 382 16.27 -16.79 -23.50
N VAL A 383 16.82 -16.27 -24.60
CA VAL A 383 17.45 -17.06 -25.65
C VAL A 383 18.61 -17.92 -25.14
N TYR A 384 19.25 -17.56 -24.05
CA TYR A 384 20.31 -18.35 -23.41
C TYR A 384 19.78 -19.51 -22.56
N LYS A 385 18.46 -19.52 -22.28
CA LYS A 385 17.75 -20.58 -21.55
C LYS A 385 16.81 -21.38 -22.46
N THR A 386 17.18 -21.57 -23.70
CA THR A 386 16.42 -22.32 -24.70
C THR A 386 17.21 -23.51 -25.15
N TYR A 387 16.52 -24.55 -25.64
CA TYR A 387 17.20 -25.65 -26.35
C TYR A 387 17.46 -25.25 -27.79
N TYR A 388 18.68 -25.43 -28.24
CA TYR A 388 19.02 -25.33 -29.66
C TYR A 388 18.71 -26.67 -30.36
N MET A 389 17.77 -26.64 -31.26
CA MET A 389 17.27 -27.82 -31.99
C MET A 389 17.75 -27.83 -33.46
N GLY A 390 19.01 -27.52 -33.71
CA GLY A 390 19.61 -27.50 -35.04
C GLY A 390 18.89 -26.55 -36.01
N SER A 391 18.35 -27.07 -37.11
CA SER A 391 17.68 -26.27 -38.14
C SER A 391 16.39 -25.57 -37.63
N ALA A 392 15.81 -26.03 -36.53
CA ALA A 392 14.65 -25.37 -35.90
C ALA A 392 15.02 -24.19 -35.03
N GLY A 393 16.31 -23.92 -34.81
CA GLY A 393 16.78 -22.79 -33.98
C GLY A 393 16.54 -22.99 -32.49
N HIS A 394 16.36 -21.86 -31.77
CA HIS A 394 16.09 -21.86 -30.35
C HIS A 394 14.62 -22.19 -30.08
N MET A 395 14.38 -23.20 -29.27
CA MET A 395 13.03 -23.55 -28.80
C MET A 395 12.85 -23.21 -27.32
N PHE A 396 11.84 -22.45 -27.01
CA PHE A 396 11.43 -22.17 -25.63
C PHE A 396 10.84 -23.44 -25.01
N TYR A 397 11.17 -23.67 -23.75
CA TYR A 397 10.64 -24.80 -23.00
C TYR A 397 9.95 -24.35 -21.72
N LEU A 398 9.03 -25.17 -21.23
CA LEU A 398 8.35 -24.98 -19.98
C LEU A 398 9.20 -25.51 -18.84
N THR A 399 9.58 -24.62 -17.92
CA THR A 399 10.27 -24.98 -16.69
C THR A 399 9.25 -25.10 -15.55
N PRO A 400 9.23 -26.24 -14.83
CA PRO A 400 8.36 -26.35 -13.67
C PRO A 400 8.77 -25.32 -12.58
N GLY A 401 7.80 -24.61 -12.04
CA GLY A 401 7.99 -23.78 -10.85
C GLY A 401 7.99 -24.64 -9.60
N ALA A 402 8.59 -24.12 -8.53
CA ALA A 402 8.48 -24.74 -7.22
C ALA A 402 7.02 -24.68 -6.74
N TYR A 403 6.52 -25.80 -6.22
CA TYR A 403 5.22 -25.86 -5.56
C TYR A 403 5.27 -26.91 -4.44
N ASP A 404 4.43 -26.70 -3.43
CA ASP A 404 4.28 -27.67 -2.33
C ASP A 404 2.78 -27.87 -2.02
N PRO A 405 2.20 -29.02 -2.39
CA PRO A 405 0.81 -29.32 -2.12
C PRO A 405 0.50 -29.54 -0.62
N ASN A 406 1.54 -29.77 0.19
CA ASN A 406 1.43 -30.05 1.62
C ASN A 406 1.68 -28.82 2.50
N ILE A 407 1.91 -27.66 1.88
CA ILE A 407 2.09 -26.41 2.61
C ILE A 407 0.87 -26.14 3.50
N LYS A 408 1.10 -25.78 4.75
CA LYS A 408 0.06 -25.61 5.78
C LYS A 408 0.39 -24.45 6.71
N TRP A 409 -0.51 -24.19 7.63
CA TRP A 409 -0.32 -23.20 8.68
C TRP A 409 0.98 -23.45 9.44
N GLU A 410 1.78 -22.41 9.62
CA GLU A 410 2.85 -22.38 10.61
C GLU A 410 2.24 -22.11 11.98
N THR A 411 2.60 -22.88 12.99
CA THR A 411 2.00 -22.81 14.33
C THR A 411 3.07 -22.60 15.38
N THR A 412 2.80 -21.70 16.31
CA THR A 412 3.63 -21.38 17.47
C THR A 412 2.82 -21.46 18.75
#